data_7b10703288ae9026b805101a736cb7a4
#
_entry.id   7b10703288ae9026b805101a736cb7a4
#
_cell.length_a   1.000
_cell.length_b   1.000
_cell.length_c   1.000
_cell.angle_alpha   90.00
_cell.angle_beta   90.00
_cell.angle_gamma   90.00
#
_symmetry.space_group_name_H-M   'P 1'
#
loop_
_entity.id
_entity.type
_entity.pdbx_description
1 polymer ?
#
loop_
_entity_poly.entity_id
_entity_poly.type
_entity_poly.pdbx_seq_one_letter_code
_entity_poly.pdbx_strand_id
1 'polypeptide(L)'
;MLPSCPRSQSAGLADDMIVALQNVGHHVDFNYPEFENDKLIADSQAKPSIFFRIIRKLGIVTLINKLGIVLKAQNKQIIFGADQRMFYNIDERAPLVNPYTLLNRLQGKEYDMIITLFWTNVFNSTTLKVLYDQFHCPIFIYAVDMAPMTGGCFYIGNCEQYMKECRDCPVFGGIFGCRTYNNFRIKKDNYKSIDVCLSANTWGSRFAEKTHLFKQISTSSIIINDKVFYPKKKEDTFLYNIISQEKKFIMLARYTGDEKRKGFNYLIESINYFISLISSKERKSILLLLIGKTDNKYKQMINVDTMQLGFLDISRLVDAYSYSNVFLCPSTLDGGPSMVNQSIMCGTPVVSFDSGTSIDVIHNGRSGFKVPMKDSKAFGKAIYKLFLMPDNDYQRLRISSREIALHWNSPSAFVKQVESVYQSFKH
;
A
#
# COMPACT_ATOMS: atom_id res chain seq x y z
N MET A 1 16.31 4.37 10.69
CA MET A 1 15.29 3.95 9.70
C MET A 1 15.91 3.83 8.31
N LEU A 2 15.56 2.78 7.60
CA LEU A 2 16.10 2.46 6.26
C LEU A 2 14.94 2.30 5.26
N PRO A 3 14.57 3.32 4.49
CA PRO A 3 13.58 3.21 3.44
C PRO A 3 14.20 2.74 2.11
N SER A 4 13.40 2.16 1.25
CA SER A 4 13.80 1.80 -0.12
C SER A 4 13.56 2.92 -1.15
N CYS A 5 13.11 4.07 -0.72
CA CYS A 5 12.91 5.24 -1.57
C CYS A 5 13.37 6.52 -0.86
N PRO A 6 13.69 7.60 -1.59
CA PRO A 6 13.99 8.90 -1.01
C PRO A 6 12.87 9.38 -0.09
N ARG A 7 13.22 10.17 0.91
CA ARG A 7 12.26 10.77 1.84
C ARG A 7 11.11 11.49 1.12
N SER A 8 11.43 12.22 0.06
CA SER A 8 10.44 12.91 -0.79
C SER A 8 9.46 11.99 -1.51
N GLN A 9 9.79 10.71 -1.68
CA GLN A 9 8.94 9.71 -2.36
C GLN A 9 8.17 8.81 -1.38
N SER A 10 8.42 8.91 -0.08
CA SER A 10 7.74 8.11 0.95
C SER A 10 6.29 8.57 1.22
N ALA A 11 5.78 9.54 0.47
CA ALA A 11 4.46 10.14 0.67
C ALA A 11 4.20 10.63 2.11
N GLY A 12 5.26 11.11 2.79
CA GLY A 12 5.19 11.56 4.18
C GLY A 12 5.28 10.45 5.23
N LEU A 13 5.16 9.18 4.85
CA LEU A 13 5.15 8.06 5.80
C LEU A 13 6.43 8.00 6.65
N ALA A 14 7.59 8.16 6.02
CA ALA A 14 8.87 8.17 6.72
C ALA A 14 8.98 9.36 7.69
N ASP A 15 8.51 10.54 7.27
CA ASP A 15 8.50 11.74 8.10
C ASP A 15 7.61 11.56 9.32
N ASP A 16 6.40 11.04 9.13
CA ASP A 16 5.46 10.80 10.22
C ASP A 16 6.03 9.80 11.24
N MET A 17 6.71 8.74 10.78
CA MET A 17 7.38 7.77 11.66
C MET A 17 8.55 8.38 12.44
N ILE A 18 9.41 9.16 11.75
CA ILE A 18 10.54 9.83 12.39
C ILE A 18 10.05 10.77 13.48
N VAL A 19 9.12 11.66 13.12
CA VAL A 19 8.57 12.65 14.06
C VAL A 19 7.87 11.97 15.23
N ALA A 20 7.12 10.88 14.98
CA ALA A 20 6.45 10.14 16.04
C ALA A 20 7.43 9.58 17.07
N LEU A 21 8.52 8.95 16.63
CA LEU A 21 9.56 8.40 17.50
C LEU A 21 10.34 9.49 18.22
N GLN A 22 10.70 10.57 17.52
CA GLN A 22 11.43 11.69 18.11
C GLN A 22 10.61 12.42 19.20
N ASN A 23 9.31 12.55 19.03
CA ASN A 23 8.42 13.20 20.01
C ASN A 23 8.36 12.47 21.37
N VAL A 24 8.73 11.20 21.42
CA VAL A 24 8.81 10.43 22.68
C VAL A 24 10.25 10.20 23.16
N GLY A 25 11.22 10.91 22.55
CA GLY A 25 12.60 10.92 23.00
C GLY A 25 13.55 9.94 22.30
N HIS A 26 13.08 9.20 21.28
CA HIS A 26 13.98 8.35 20.51
C HIS A 26 14.84 9.17 19.56
N HIS A 27 16.13 8.82 19.46
CA HIS A 27 17.00 9.35 18.41
C HIS A 27 16.82 8.52 17.14
N VAL A 28 16.52 9.17 16.00
CA VAL A 28 16.24 8.49 14.75
C VAL A 28 17.21 8.91 13.66
N ASP A 29 18.09 8.01 13.28
CA ASP A 29 18.90 8.16 12.07
C ASP A 29 18.08 7.71 10.84
N PHE A 30 17.93 8.60 9.88
CA PHE A 30 17.30 8.28 8.61
C PHE A 30 18.37 8.13 7.54
N ASN A 31 18.59 6.91 7.10
CA ASN A 31 19.59 6.61 6.09
C ASN A 31 18.92 6.01 4.86
N TYR A 32 18.75 6.82 3.85
CA TYR A 32 18.48 6.39 2.49
C TYR A 32 19.82 6.32 1.76
N PRO A 33 20.13 5.21 1.07
CA PRO A 33 21.30 5.18 0.20
C PRO A 33 21.07 6.18 -0.94
N GLU A 34 21.54 7.42 -0.76
CA GLU A 34 21.68 8.34 -1.87
C GLU A 34 22.68 7.70 -2.82
N PHE A 35 22.18 7.26 -3.93
CA PHE A 35 23.03 6.89 -5.04
C PHE A 35 23.64 8.20 -5.54
N GLU A 36 24.92 8.43 -5.26
CA GLU A 36 25.69 9.47 -5.91
C GLU A 36 25.53 9.25 -7.40
N ASN A 37 24.89 10.17 -8.04
CA ASN A 37 24.37 10.17 -9.39
C ASN A 37 23.07 9.40 -9.54
N ASP A 38 22.09 10.09 -10.08
CA ASP A 38 20.87 9.60 -10.73
C ASP A 38 21.08 8.41 -11.71
N LYS A 39 22.27 7.83 -11.80
CA LYS A 39 22.60 6.74 -12.71
C LYS A 39 21.76 5.48 -12.49
N LEU A 40 21.43 5.10 -11.26
CA LEU A 40 20.56 3.92 -11.06
C LEU A 40 19.08 4.21 -11.34
N ILE A 41 18.64 5.43 -11.13
CA ILE A 41 17.30 5.90 -11.54
C ILE A 41 17.33 6.28 -13.04
N ALA A 42 18.38 6.94 -13.53
CA ALA A 42 18.57 7.28 -14.94
C ALA A 42 18.79 6.04 -15.82
N ASP A 43 19.48 5.01 -15.35
CA ASP A 43 19.57 3.71 -16.03
C ASP A 43 18.22 2.98 -16.07
N SER A 44 17.22 3.39 -15.27
CA SER A 44 15.85 2.89 -15.47
C SER A 44 15.21 3.40 -16.76
N GLN A 45 15.71 4.50 -17.29
CA GLN A 45 15.34 5.09 -18.58
C GLN A 45 16.39 4.83 -19.68
N ALA A 46 17.47 4.08 -19.38
CA ALA A 46 18.50 3.76 -20.36
C ALA A 46 17.90 3.08 -21.59
N LYS A 47 18.18 3.65 -22.75
CA LYS A 47 17.74 3.08 -24.04
C LYS A 47 18.18 1.62 -24.11
N PRO A 48 17.32 0.69 -24.53
CA PRO A 48 17.68 -0.71 -24.63
C PRO A 48 18.92 -0.90 -25.51
N SER A 49 19.87 -1.76 -25.08
CA SER A 49 21.09 -2.04 -25.80
C SER A 49 20.80 -2.44 -27.25
N ILE A 50 21.78 -2.25 -28.15
CA ILE A 50 21.69 -2.68 -29.55
C ILE A 50 21.30 -4.15 -29.64
N PHE A 51 21.84 -5.00 -28.78
CA PHE A 51 21.48 -6.41 -28.65
C PHE A 51 19.99 -6.61 -28.35
N PHE A 52 19.42 -5.81 -27.46
CA PHE A 52 18.00 -5.89 -27.11
C PHE A 52 17.08 -5.44 -28.25
N ARG A 53 17.52 -4.45 -29.06
CA ARG A 53 16.80 -4.00 -30.26
C ARG A 53 16.80 -5.08 -31.34
N ILE A 54 17.91 -5.83 -31.49
CA ILE A 54 18.02 -6.93 -32.43
C ILE A 54 17.11 -8.10 -32.01
N ILE A 55 17.15 -8.51 -30.75
CA ILE A 55 16.28 -9.58 -30.20
C ILE A 55 14.79 -9.22 -30.38
N ARG A 56 14.42 -7.96 -30.17
CA ARG A 56 13.04 -7.49 -30.37
C ARG A 56 12.63 -7.52 -31.85
N LYS A 57 13.50 -7.12 -32.76
CA LYS A 57 13.26 -7.17 -34.23
C LYS A 57 13.09 -8.58 -34.77
N LEU A 58 13.80 -9.55 -34.20
CA LEU A 58 13.74 -10.95 -34.61
C LEU A 58 12.55 -11.74 -34.02
N GLY A 59 11.66 -11.08 -33.27
CA GLY A 59 10.51 -11.74 -32.67
C GLY A 59 10.86 -12.69 -31.50
N ILE A 60 12.15 -12.81 -31.16
CA ILE A 60 12.67 -13.70 -30.11
C ILE A 60 12.13 -13.29 -28.74
N VAL A 61 11.78 -12.00 -28.53
CA VAL A 61 11.17 -11.51 -27.30
C VAL A 61 9.87 -12.25 -26.95
N THR A 62 9.06 -12.61 -27.96
CA THR A 62 7.84 -13.36 -27.76
C THR A 62 8.11 -14.78 -27.28
N LEU A 63 9.16 -15.41 -27.79
CA LEU A 63 9.60 -16.74 -27.39
C LEU A 63 10.20 -16.70 -25.98
N ILE A 64 11.04 -15.72 -25.69
CA ILE A 64 11.66 -15.49 -24.38
C ILE A 64 10.58 -15.21 -23.32
N ASN A 65 9.56 -14.41 -23.65
CA ASN A 65 8.42 -14.15 -22.76
C ASN A 65 7.62 -15.42 -22.44
N LYS A 66 7.43 -16.30 -23.44
CA LYS A 66 6.76 -17.60 -23.23
C LYS A 66 7.59 -18.55 -22.36
N LEU A 67 8.90 -18.45 -22.41
CA LEU A 67 9.82 -19.27 -21.61
C LEU A 67 10.12 -18.70 -20.23
N GLY A 68 9.66 -17.47 -19.91
CA GLY A 68 9.91 -16.83 -18.62
C GLY A 68 11.37 -16.55 -18.30
N ILE A 69 12.20 -16.28 -19.34
CA ILE A 69 13.65 -16.08 -19.18
C ILE A 69 13.93 -14.74 -18.53
N VAL A 70 14.81 -14.75 -17.53
CA VAL A 70 15.33 -13.54 -16.87
C VAL A 70 16.67 -13.18 -17.49
N LEU A 71 16.76 -12.02 -18.13
CA LEU A 71 18.01 -11.48 -18.65
C LEU A 71 18.56 -10.40 -17.71
N LYS A 72 19.87 -10.47 -17.43
CA LYS A 72 20.61 -9.37 -16.81
C LYS A 72 20.99 -8.38 -17.90
N ALA A 73 20.42 -7.19 -17.89
CA ALA A 73 20.86 -6.09 -18.76
C ALA A 73 21.25 -4.93 -17.85
N GLN A 74 22.53 -4.56 -17.88
CA GLN A 74 23.07 -3.38 -17.16
C GLN A 74 22.61 -3.29 -15.68
N ASN A 75 22.92 -4.31 -14.87
CA ASN A 75 22.54 -4.41 -13.45
C ASN A 75 21.03 -4.46 -13.16
N LYS A 76 20.17 -4.49 -14.17
CA LYS A 76 18.72 -4.73 -14.00
C LYS A 76 18.35 -6.14 -14.42
N GLN A 77 17.65 -6.82 -13.55
CA GLN A 77 17.03 -8.09 -13.89
C GLN A 77 15.69 -7.79 -14.59
N ILE A 78 15.56 -8.12 -15.87
CA ILE A 78 14.33 -7.99 -16.63
C ILE A 78 13.60 -9.33 -16.55
N ILE A 79 12.36 -9.30 -16.04
CA ILE A 79 11.49 -10.46 -15.95
C ILE A 79 10.54 -10.41 -17.14
N PHE A 80 10.62 -11.40 -18.03
CA PHE A 80 9.74 -11.52 -19.16
C PHE A 80 8.52 -12.38 -18.80
N GLY A 81 7.33 -11.96 -19.25
CA GLY A 81 6.08 -12.73 -19.08
C GLY A 81 5.37 -12.53 -17.73
N ALA A 82 5.99 -11.83 -16.77
CA ALA A 82 5.34 -11.47 -15.53
C ALA A 82 4.62 -10.12 -15.63
N ASP A 83 3.51 -9.96 -14.93
CA ASP A 83 2.98 -8.62 -14.67
C ASP A 83 3.94 -7.90 -13.70
N GLN A 84 4.80 -7.05 -14.25
CA GLN A 84 5.84 -6.34 -13.50
C GLN A 84 5.28 -5.47 -12.35
N ARG A 85 3.99 -5.16 -12.37
CA ARG A 85 3.29 -4.44 -11.29
C ARG A 85 3.01 -5.33 -10.08
N MET A 86 3.08 -6.64 -10.27
CA MET A 86 2.81 -7.65 -9.24
C MET A 86 4.08 -8.33 -8.74
N PHE A 87 5.22 -8.09 -9.41
CA PHE A 87 6.45 -8.81 -9.17
C PHE A 87 7.61 -7.83 -8.91
N TYR A 88 8.41 -8.07 -7.87
CA TYR A 88 9.65 -7.35 -7.66
C TYR A 88 10.83 -8.11 -8.26
N ASN A 89 11.83 -7.37 -8.73
CA ASN A 89 12.95 -7.92 -9.45
C ASN A 89 14.20 -8.01 -8.55
N ILE A 90 14.18 -8.88 -7.55
CA ILE A 90 15.29 -9.04 -6.61
C ILE A 90 15.78 -10.49 -6.63
N ASP A 91 17.10 -10.67 -6.71
CA ASP A 91 17.77 -11.92 -6.36
C ASP A 91 18.21 -11.81 -4.90
N GLU A 92 17.74 -12.69 -4.05
CA GLU A 92 18.09 -12.66 -2.62
C GLU A 92 19.58 -12.86 -2.37
N ARG A 93 20.31 -13.47 -3.34
CA ARG A 93 21.79 -13.63 -3.28
C ARG A 93 22.55 -12.38 -3.68
N ALA A 94 21.93 -11.51 -4.47
CA ALA A 94 22.59 -10.36 -5.05
C ALA A 94 21.70 -9.12 -4.87
N PRO A 95 21.74 -8.46 -3.73
CA PRO A 95 21.01 -7.22 -3.50
C PRO A 95 21.43 -6.16 -4.52
N LEU A 96 20.49 -5.32 -4.95
CA LEU A 96 20.76 -4.26 -5.92
C LEU A 96 21.70 -3.19 -5.34
N VAL A 97 21.56 -2.91 -4.06
CA VAL A 97 22.48 -2.05 -3.31
C VAL A 97 23.45 -2.94 -2.54
N ASN A 98 24.74 -2.69 -2.70
CA ASN A 98 25.73 -3.41 -1.92
C ASN A 98 25.51 -3.12 -0.41
N PRO A 99 25.24 -4.14 0.43
CA PRO A 99 25.03 -3.94 1.87
C PRO A 99 26.17 -3.21 2.57
N TYR A 100 27.42 -3.42 2.13
CA TYR A 100 28.59 -2.76 2.70
C TYR A 100 28.62 -1.24 2.44
N THR A 101 27.95 -0.76 1.39
CA THR A 101 27.77 0.69 1.18
C THR A 101 26.90 1.28 2.27
N LEU A 102 25.86 0.56 2.73
CA LEU A 102 25.04 0.96 3.88
C LEU A 102 25.85 0.91 5.17
N LEU A 103 26.62 -0.16 5.40
CA LEU A 103 27.46 -0.30 6.58
C LEU A 103 28.46 0.88 6.72
N ASN A 104 29.13 1.24 5.63
CA ASN A 104 30.12 2.34 5.65
C ASN A 104 29.50 3.67 6.10
N ARG A 105 28.23 3.91 5.79
CA ARG A 105 27.51 5.14 6.23
C ARG A 105 27.07 5.08 7.70
N LEU A 106 26.91 3.88 8.23
CA LEU A 106 26.43 3.63 9.58
C LEU A 106 27.58 3.35 10.58
N GLN A 107 28.83 3.31 10.10
CA GLN A 107 30.00 3.00 10.95
C GLN A 107 30.15 3.95 12.13
N GLY A 108 30.61 3.42 13.26
CA GLY A 108 30.86 4.18 14.48
C GLY A 108 29.60 4.57 15.26
N LYS A 109 28.46 4.02 14.92
CA LYS A 109 27.20 4.22 15.63
C LYS A 109 26.69 2.91 16.21
N GLU A 110 25.96 3.00 17.29
CA GLU A 110 25.20 1.91 17.89
C GLU A 110 23.71 2.14 17.67
N TYR A 111 22.97 1.05 17.48
CA TYR A 111 21.53 1.12 17.24
C TYR A 111 20.81 0.10 18.11
N ASP A 112 19.70 0.51 18.73
CA ASP A 112 18.82 -0.37 19.47
C ASP A 112 17.91 -1.20 18.55
N MET A 113 17.53 -0.64 17.39
CA MET A 113 16.64 -1.29 16.42
C MET A 113 16.82 -0.71 15.00
N ILE A 114 16.68 -1.57 14.00
CA ILE A 114 16.62 -1.17 12.60
C ILE A 114 15.18 -1.29 12.11
N ILE A 115 14.59 -0.18 11.64
CA ILE A 115 13.26 -0.17 11.03
C ILE A 115 13.41 -0.05 9.52
N THR A 116 12.88 -1.02 8.77
CA THR A 116 12.88 -0.98 7.30
C THR A 116 11.51 -0.58 6.76
N LEU A 117 11.50 0.32 5.78
CA LEU A 117 10.31 0.81 5.07
C LEU A 117 10.44 0.49 3.61
N PHE A 118 9.40 -0.11 3.05
CA PHE A 118 9.40 -0.58 1.67
C PHE A 118 10.51 -1.59 1.41
N TRP A 119 10.29 -2.47 0.46
CA TRP A 119 11.25 -3.56 0.20
C TRP A 119 12.03 -3.34 -1.09
N THR A 120 11.41 -2.69 -2.04
CA THR A 120 11.85 -2.65 -3.43
C THR A 120 13.13 -1.87 -3.63
N ASN A 121 14.02 -2.40 -4.47
CA ASN A 121 15.22 -1.74 -5.01
C ASN A 121 16.38 -1.50 -4.04
N VAL A 122 16.20 -1.64 -2.74
CA VAL A 122 17.28 -1.40 -1.75
C VAL A 122 17.58 -2.62 -0.93
N PHE A 123 16.53 -3.25 -0.36
CA PHE A 123 16.69 -4.34 0.58
C PHE A 123 16.32 -5.69 -0.02
N ASN A 124 16.96 -6.69 0.53
CA ASN A 124 16.53 -8.08 0.51
C ASN A 124 16.93 -8.72 1.85
N SER A 125 16.62 -9.99 2.06
CA SER A 125 16.94 -10.66 3.32
C SER A 125 18.45 -10.76 3.58
N THR A 126 19.25 -10.83 2.53
CA THR A 126 20.72 -10.83 2.63
C THR A 126 21.25 -9.49 3.14
N THR A 127 20.65 -8.37 2.69
CA THR A 127 20.98 -7.04 3.24
C THR A 127 20.67 -6.98 4.75
N LEU A 128 19.51 -7.47 5.15
CA LEU A 128 19.13 -7.47 6.58
C LEU A 128 20.06 -8.32 7.41
N LYS A 129 20.46 -9.49 6.89
CA LYS A 129 21.43 -10.36 7.55
C LYS A 129 22.77 -9.66 7.78
N VAL A 130 23.30 -8.99 6.77
CA VAL A 130 24.58 -8.24 6.86
C VAL A 130 24.47 -7.11 7.89
N LEU A 131 23.36 -6.38 7.93
CA LEU A 131 23.14 -5.33 8.92
C LEU A 131 23.02 -5.91 10.34
N TYR A 132 22.31 -7.01 10.51
CA TYR A 132 22.18 -7.68 11.80
C TYR A 132 23.52 -8.19 12.32
N ASP A 133 24.34 -8.81 11.45
CA ASP A 133 25.66 -9.32 11.83
C ASP A 133 26.62 -8.20 12.29
N GLN A 134 26.40 -6.97 11.84
CA GLN A 134 27.19 -5.81 12.24
C GLN A 134 26.70 -5.18 13.53
N PHE A 135 25.38 -4.97 13.65
CA PHE A 135 24.83 -4.15 14.73
C PHE A 135 24.23 -4.96 15.87
N HIS A 136 23.97 -6.25 15.67
CA HIS A 136 23.38 -7.17 16.66
C HIS A 136 22.10 -6.63 17.30
N CYS A 137 21.32 -5.83 16.59
CA CYS A 137 20.07 -5.26 17.07
C CYS A 137 18.87 -5.79 16.25
N PRO A 138 17.67 -5.89 16.86
CA PRO A 138 16.50 -6.43 16.17
C PRO A 138 16.09 -5.59 14.97
N ILE A 139 15.53 -6.26 13.97
CA ILE A 139 15.06 -5.66 12.74
C ILE A 139 13.53 -5.67 12.70
N PHE A 140 12.93 -4.49 12.55
CA PHE A 140 11.51 -4.31 12.39
C PHE A 140 11.20 -4.04 10.91
N ILE A 141 10.57 -5.01 10.24
CA ILE A 141 10.13 -4.87 8.85
C ILE A 141 8.72 -4.30 8.86
N TYR A 142 8.56 -3.03 8.46
CA TYR A 142 7.25 -2.43 8.26
C TYR A 142 6.74 -2.74 6.85
N ALA A 143 5.93 -3.80 6.75
CA ALA A 143 5.48 -4.34 5.48
C ALA A 143 4.22 -3.64 4.97
N VAL A 144 4.33 -2.97 3.85
CA VAL A 144 3.20 -2.34 3.12
C VAL A 144 2.71 -3.20 1.95
N ASP A 145 3.46 -4.26 1.63
CA ASP A 145 3.17 -5.24 0.60
C ASP A 145 3.74 -6.62 0.99
N MET A 146 3.65 -7.59 0.11
CA MET A 146 4.04 -8.98 0.39
C MET A 146 5.49 -9.31 0.00
N ALA A 147 6.28 -8.35 -0.47
CA ALA A 147 7.66 -8.60 -0.92
C ALA A 147 8.54 -9.27 0.15
N PRO A 148 8.49 -8.89 1.44
CA PRO A 148 9.29 -9.56 2.48
C PRO A 148 8.96 -11.03 2.67
N MET A 149 7.74 -11.47 2.33
CA MET A 149 7.20 -12.79 2.66
C MET A 149 6.98 -13.72 1.47
N THR A 150 7.42 -13.33 0.26
CA THR A 150 7.26 -14.13 -0.96
C THR A 150 8.59 -14.37 -1.67
N GLY A 151 8.62 -15.27 -2.63
CA GLY A 151 9.79 -15.51 -3.49
C GLY A 151 9.99 -14.47 -4.59
N GLY A 152 9.09 -13.45 -4.70
CA GLY A 152 9.25 -12.43 -5.74
C GLY A 152 8.00 -11.58 -6.03
N CYS A 153 6.91 -11.72 -5.28
CA CYS A 153 5.68 -10.97 -5.52
C CYS A 153 5.49 -9.85 -4.51
N PHE A 154 5.03 -8.67 -4.98
CA PHE A 154 4.40 -7.65 -4.13
C PHE A 154 3.00 -8.05 -3.69
N TYR A 155 2.26 -8.68 -4.61
CA TYR A 155 0.92 -9.17 -4.41
C TYR A 155 0.77 -10.53 -5.07
N ILE A 156 0.23 -11.49 -4.36
CA ILE A 156 0.11 -12.89 -4.81
C ILE A 156 -1.11 -13.15 -5.70
N GLY A 157 -2.08 -12.24 -5.75
CA GLY A 157 -3.35 -12.51 -6.40
C GLY A 157 -4.05 -13.73 -5.79
N ASN A 158 -4.35 -14.72 -6.64
CA ASN A 158 -4.94 -16.00 -6.22
C ASN A 158 -3.88 -17.11 -6.05
N CYS A 159 -2.58 -16.77 -6.00
CA CYS A 159 -1.52 -17.76 -5.90
C CYS A 159 -1.37 -18.24 -4.45
N GLU A 160 -1.34 -19.54 -4.25
CA GLU A 160 -1.11 -20.18 -2.96
C GLU A 160 0.31 -20.75 -2.79
N GLN A 161 1.18 -20.59 -3.79
CA GLN A 161 2.51 -21.17 -3.77
C GLN A 161 3.44 -20.55 -2.70
N TYR A 162 3.14 -19.36 -2.18
CA TYR A 162 3.86 -18.77 -1.05
C TYR A 162 3.79 -19.66 0.22
N MET A 163 2.72 -20.46 0.39
CA MET A 163 2.60 -21.45 1.46
C MET A 163 3.45 -22.71 1.22
N LYS A 164 3.93 -22.91 -0.01
CA LYS A 164 4.75 -24.04 -0.47
C LYS A 164 6.15 -23.57 -0.92
N GLU A 165 6.68 -22.55 -0.22
CA GLU A 165 8.01 -21.97 -0.48
C GLU A 165 8.17 -21.40 -1.90
N CYS A 166 7.08 -20.98 -2.55
CA CYS A 166 7.06 -20.48 -3.94
C CYS A 166 7.68 -21.43 -4.97
N ARG A 167 7.57 -22.75 -4.76
CA ARG A 167 8.23 -23.78 -5.57
C ARG A 167 7.70 -23.81 -7.00
N ASP A 168 6.37 -23.85 -7.16
CA ASP A 168 5.70 -23.96 -8.46
C ASP A 168 5.08 -22.63 -8.85
N CYS A 169 5.94 -21.65 -9.12
CA CYS A 169 5.49 -20.30 -9.42
C CYS A 169 4.68 -20.22 -10.73
N PRO A 170 3.42 -19.78 -10.72
CA PRO A 170 2.61 -19.70 -11.95
C PRO A 170 3.11 -18.62 -12.91
N VAL A 171 3.94 -17.67 -12.44
CA VAL A 171 4.54 -16.61 -13.25
C VAL A 171 5.81 -17.11 -13.93
N PHE A 172 6.58 -17.96 -13.25
CA PHE A 172 7.81 -18.58 -13.74
C PHE A 172 7.65 -20.09 -13.84
N GLY A 173 6.95 -20.57 -14.85
CA GLY A 173 6.81 -22.02 -15.08
C GLY A 173 8.12 -22.71 -15.45
N GLY A 174 8.16 -24.04 -15.27
CA GLY A 174 9.26 -24.91 -15.71
C GLY A 174 10.59 -24.66 -14.96
N ILE A 175 11.70 -24.76 -15.68
CA ILE A 175 13.05 -24.63 -15.11
C ILE A 175 13.37 -23.29 -14.42
N PHE A 176 12.57 -22.26 -14.67
CA PHE A 176 12.74 -20.93 -14.06
C PHE A 176 11.93 -20.77 -12.75
N GLY A 177 11.02 -21.67 -12.43
CA GLY A 177 10.31 -21.70 -11.15
C GLY A 177 11.23 -21.92 -9.95
N CYS A 178 12.42 -22.53 -10.18
CA CYS A 178 13.42 -22.68 -9.13
C CYS A 178 13.93 -21.35 -8.55
N ARG A 179 13.82 -20.25 -9.29
CA ARG A 179 14.30 -18.93 -8.81
C ARG A 179 13.47 -18.41 -7.65
N THR A 180 12.16 -18.44 -7.75
CA THR A 180 11.28 -17.96 -6.68
C THR A 180 11.37 -18.86 -5.44
N TYR A 181 11.55 -20.16 -5.66
CA TYR A 181 11.85 -21.12 -4.60
C TYR A 181 13.20 -20.82 -3.92
N ASN A 182 14.26 -20.61 -4.70
CA ASN A 182 15.58 -20.26 -4.15
C ASN A 182 15.54 -18.96 -3.35
N ASN A 183 14.87 -17.93 -3.87
CA ASN A 183 14.68 -16.67 -3.14
C ASN A 183 13.95 -16.90 -1.81
N PHE A 184 12.89 -17.70 -1.82
CA PHE A 184 12.15 -18.01 -0.60
C PHE A 184 13.02 -18.75 0.42
N ARG A 185 13.80 -19.74 -0.03
CA ARG A 185 14.72 -20.50 0.82
C ARG A 185 15.78 -19.61 1.46
N ILE A 186 16.40 -18.73 0.67
CA ILE A 186 17.40 -17.78 1.19
C ILE A 186 16.78 -16.86 2.24
N LYS A 187 15.56 -16.34 2.00
CA LYS A 187 14.83 -15.57 3.02
C LYS A 187 14.64 -16.38 4.29
N LYS A 188 14.19 -17.62 4.17
CA LYS A 188 13.94 -18.50 5.30
C LYS A 188 15.21 -18.71 6.14
N ASP A 189 16.33 -18.99 5.49
CA ASP A 189 17.61 -19.20 6.16
C ASP A 189 18.12 -17.90 6.81
N ASN A 190 18.02 -16.77 6.13
CA ASN A 190 18.43 -15.47 6.67
C ASN A 190 17.56 -15.07 7.87
N TYR A 191 16.23 -15.11 7.75
CA TYR A 191 15.33 -14.72 8.84
C TYR A 191 15.42 -15.64 10.06
N LYS A 192 15.75 -16.93 9.85
CA LYS A 192 16.01 -17.85 10.96
C LYS A 192 17.22 -17.44 11.80
N SER A 193 18.21 -16.80 11.19
CA SER A 193 19.49 -16.45 11.79
C SER A 193 19.56 -15.04 12.39
N ILE A 194 18.49 -14.27 12.32
CA ILE A 194 18.43 -12.89 12.82
C ILE A 194 17.19 -12.66 13.70
N ASP A 195 17.26 -11.65 14.53
CA ASP A 195 16.11 -11.17 15.30
C ASP A 195 15.29 -10.22 14.42
N VAL A 196 14.21 -10.74 13.88
CA VAL A 196 13.36 -9.99 12.95
C VAL A 196 11.89 -10.14 13.30
N CYS A 197 11.20 -9.00 13.36
CA CYS A 197 9.74 -8.93 13.43
C CYS A 197 9.19 -8.36 12.12
N LEU A 198 8.23 -9.08 11.53
CA LEU A 198 7.40 -8.53 10.46
C LEU A 198 6.20 -7.82 11.08
N SER A 199 6.01 -6.56 10.72
CA SER A 199 4.83 -5.79 11.07
C SER A 199 4.01 -5.48 9.83
N ALA A 200 2.75 -5.89 9.84
CA ALA A 200 1.78 -5.69 8.78
C ALA A 200 0.37 -5.53 9.36
N ASN A 201 -0.58 -5.05 8.56
CA ASN A 201 -1.99 -5.11 8.98
C ASN A 201 -2.47 -6.58 9.09
N THR A 202 -3.66 -6.80 9.66
CA THR A 202 -4.21 -8.16 9.84
C THR A 202 -4.25 -8.97 8.55
N TRP A 203 -4.52 -8.33 7.41
CA TRP A 203 -4.50 -8.99 6.10
C TRP A 203 -3.09 -9.52 5.78
N GLY A 204 -2.07 -8.67 5.89
CA GLY A 204 -0.67 -9.04 5.64
C GLY A 204 -0.13 -10.05 6.66
N SER A 205 -0.47 -9.90 7.94
CA SER A 205 -0.05 -10.80 9.02
C SER A 205 -0.56 -12.23 8.79
N ARG A 206 -1.82 -12.41 8.39
CA ARG A 206 -2.39 -13.72 8.04
C ARG A 206 -1.64 -14.41 6.89
N PHE A 207 -1.12 -13.66 5.93
CA PHE A 207 -0.27 -14.22 4.87
C PHE A 207 1.11 -14.56 5.41
N ALA A 208 1.70 -13.71 6.22
CA ALA A 208 3.02 -13.93 6.81
C ALA A 208 3.05 -15.20 7.68
N GLU A 209 2.02 -15.41 8.50
CA GLU A 209 1.85 -16.62 9.34
C GLU A 209 1.90 -17.90 8.50
N LYS A 210 1.20 -17.92 7.37
CA LYS A 210 1.17 -19.08 6.46
C LYS A 210 2.49 -19.38 5.76
N THR A 211 3.43 -18.44 5.75
CA THR A 211 4.76 -18.64 5.13
C THR A 211 5.74 -19.35 6.05
N HIS A 212 5.50 -19.29 7.37
CA HIS A 212 6.43 -19.79 8.39
C HIS A 212 7.86 -19.21 8.27
N LEU A 213 7.99 -17.98 7.71
CA LEU A 213 9.28 -17.30 7.54
C LEU A 213 9.72 -16.57 8.80
N PHE A 214 8.77 -16.05 9.57
CA PHE A 214 9.03 -15.16 10.69
C PHE A 214 8.72 -15.84 12.01
N LYS A 215 9.64 -15.71 12.99
CA LYS A 215 9.40 -16.13 14.37
C LYS A 215 8.44 -15.18 15.08
N GLN A 216 8.48 -13.90 14.71
CA GLN A 216 7.67 -12.85 15.30
C GLN A 216 6.92 -12.07 14.21
N ILE A 217 5.63 -11.93 14.41
CA ILE A 217 4.73 -11.14 13.56
C ILE A 217 3.94 -10.21 14.48
N SER A 218 3.91 -8.94 14.13
CA SER A 218 3.14 -7.92 14.83
C SER A 218 2.09 -7.34 13.89
N THR A 219 0.92 -7.02 14.41
CA THR A 219 -0.15 -6.41 13.61
C THR A 219 -0.13 -4.90 13.80
N SER A 220 -0.02 -4.16 12.69
CA SER A 220 -0.08 -2.71 12.65
C SER A 220 -0.85 -2.20 11.46
N SER A 221 -1.39 -1.02 11.59
CA SER A 221 -1.94 -0.27 10.46
C SER A 221 -0.97 0.83 10.01
N ILE A 222 -1.24 1.43 8.85
CA ILE A 222 -0.44 2.53 8.31
C ILE A 222 -0.59 3.75 9.23
N ILE A 223 0.56 4.33 9.63
CA ILE A 223 0.58 5.58 10.40
C ILE A 223 0.01 6.73 9.56
N ILE A 224 -0.85 7.52 10.16
CA ILE A 224 -1.43 8.73 9.59
C ILE A 224 -1.26 9.88 10.58
N ASN A 225 -0.69 10.97 10.13
CA ASN A 225 -0.51 12.15 10.94
C ASN A 225 -1.87 12.79 11.28
N ASP A 226 -2.28 12.64 12.53
CA ASP A 226 -3.58 13.09 13.04
C ASP A 226 -3.70 14.61 13.21
N LYS A 227 -2.57 15.33 13.12
CA LYS A 227 -2.53 16.80 13.07
C LYS A 227 -2.67 17.35 11.64
N VAL A 228 -2.41 16.51 10.65
CA VAL A 228 -2.56 16.83 9.23
C VAL A 228 -3.93 16.37 8.73
N PHE A 229 -4.29 15.11 9.00
CA PHE A 229 -5.58 14.55 8.64
C PHE A 229 -6.54 14.66 9.82
N TYR A 230 -7.45 15.63 9.74
CA TYR A 230 -8.46 15.89 10.77
C TYR A 230 -9.76 16.37 10.14
N PRO A 231 -10.90 16.21 10.83
CA PRO A 231 -12.18 16.68 10.33
C PRO A 231 -12.20 18.21 10.23
N LYS A 232 -12.54 18.73 9.06
CA LYS A 232 -12.87 20.15 8.85
C LYS A 232 -14.38 20.35 8.73
N LYS A 233 -14.87 21.55 9.00
CA LYS A 233 -16.23 21.94 8.62
C LYS A 233 -16.29 22.03 7.08
N LYS A 234 -17.44 21.74 6.49
CA LYS A 234 -17.61 21.82 5.03
C LYS A 234 -17.31 23.21 4.49
N GLU A 235 -17.72 24.23 5.24
CA GLU A 235 -17.55 25.65 4.92
C GLU A 235 -16.08 26.07 4.82
N ASP A 236 -15.18 25.38 5.53
CA ASP A 236 -13.75 25.65 5.57
C ASP A 236 -12.96 24.96 4.45
N THR A 237 -13.65 24.22 3.55
CA THR A 237 -13.02 23.48 2.45
C THR A 237 -13.12 24.26 1.14
N PHE A 238 -12.11 24.08 0.26
CA PHE A 238 -12.16 24.70 -1.07
C PHE A 238 -13.37 24.27 -1.92
N LEU A 239 -13.97 23.12 -1.61
CA LEU A 239 -15.10 22.56 -2.35
C LEU A 239 -16.43 23.26 -2.04
N TYR A 240 -16.53 23.95 -0.91
CA TYR A 240 -17.78 24.57 -0.46
C TYR A 240 -18.34 25.58 -1.46
N ASN A 241 -17.46 26.39 -2.05
CA ASN A 241 -17.86 27.41 -3.03
C ASN A 241 -17.92 26.88 -4.47
N ILE A 242 -17.46 25.65 -4.72
CA ILE A 242 -17.40 25.04 -6.06
C ILE A 242 -18.60 24.14 -6.31
N ILE A 243 -19.05 23.42 -5.26
CA ILE A 243 -20.11 22.44 -5.38
C ILE A 243 -21.46 23.09 -5.04
N SER A 244 -22.44 22.93 -5.95
CA SER A 244 -23.79 23.42 -5.72
C SER A 244 -24.40 22.88 -4.43
N GLN A 245 -25.08 23.73 -3.67
CA GLN A 245 -25.78 23.37 -2.42
C GLN A 245 -26.95 22.40 -2.65
N GLU A 246 -27.36 22.18 -3.89
CA GLU A 246 -28.33 21.14 -4.26
C GLU A 246 -27.74 19.72 -4.11
N LYS A 247 -26.41 19.58 -4.14
CA LYS A 247 -25.73 18.32 -3.93
C LYS A 247 -25.68 17.97 -2.43
N LYS A 248 -26.54 17.03 -2.03
CA LYS A 248 -26.74 16.63 -0.62
C LYS A 248 -25.86 15.45 -0.20
N PHE A 249 -25.55 14.55 -1.13
CA PHE A 249 -24.75 13.36 -0.86
C PHE A 249 -23.54 13.29 -1.78
N ILE A 250 -22.36 13.46 -1.20
CA ILE A 250 -21.09 13.55 -1.89
C ILE A 250 -20.29 12.26 -1.65
N MET A 251 -20.04 11.53 -2.70
CA MET A 251 -19.16 10.36 -2.70
C MET A 251 -17.78 10.76 -3.18
N LEU A 252 -16.73 10.23 -2.57
CA LEU A 252 -15.34 10.42 -2.99
C LEU A 252 -14.74 9.08 -3.38
N ALA A 253 -14.04 9.01 -4.50
CA ALA A 253 -13.30 7.84 -4.90
C ALA A 253 -11.99 8.22 -5.60
N ARG A 254 -11.05 7.26 -5.68
CA ARG A 254 -9.80 7.43 -6.43
C ARG A 254 -9.84 6.65 -7.74
N TYR A 255 -9.48 7.34 -8.82
CA TYR A 255 -9.24 6.71 -10.11
C TYR A 255 -7.73 6.63 -10.40
N THR A 256 -7.23 5.43 -10.63
CA THR A 256 -5.79 5.16 -10.87
C THR A 256 -5.49 4.72 -12.31
N GLY A 257 -6.47 4.85 -13.21
CA GLY A 257 -6.38 4.31 -14.57
C GLY A 257 -6.78 2.83 -14.62
N ASP A 258 -6.22 2.08 -15.57
CA ASP A 258 -6.60 0.68 -15.84
C ASP A 258 -6.00 -0.35 -14.83
N GLU A 259 -5.66 0.07 -13.63
CA GLU A 259 -5.11 -0.82 -12.59
C GLU A 259 -6.20 -1.72 -12.00
N LYS A 260 -6.35 -2.93 -12.55
CA LYS A 260 -7.45 -3.87 -12.24
C LYS A 260 -7.61 -4.15 -10.74
N ARG A 261 -6.50 -4.26 -9.99
CA ARG A 261 -6.53 -4.54 -8.55
C ARG A 261 -7.19 -3.42 -7.72
N LYS A 262 -7.25 -2.19 -8.25
CA LYS A 262 -7.94 -1.06 -7.61
C LYS A 262 -9.46 -1.09 -7.80
N GLY A 263 -9.98 -2.00 -8.61
CA GLY A 263 -11.38 -2.37 -8.65
C GLY A 263 -12.35 -1.34 -9.22
N PHE A 264 -11.88 -0.41 -10.09
CA PHE A 264 -12.71 0.67 -10.57
C PHE A 264 -13.98 0.20 -11.33
N ASN A 265 -13.92 -0.96 -12.00
CA ASN A 265 -15.10 -1.54 -12.63
C ASN A 265 -16.18 -1.93 -11.60
N TYR A 266 -15.76 -2.51 -10.46
CA TYR A 266 -16.70 -2.80 -9.37
C TYR A 266 -17.30 -1.52 -8.77
N LEU A 267 -16.54 -0.42 -8.74
CA LEU A 267 -17.07 0.87 -8.31
C LEU A 267 -18.22 1.34 -9.20
N ILE A 268 -18.01 1.29 -10.53
CA ILE A 268 -19.04 1.67 -11.51
C ILE A 268 -20.31 0.84 -11.31
N GLU A 269 -20.18 -0.48 -11.25
CA GLU A 269 -21.30 -1.39 -11.01
C GLU A 269 -22.02 -1.07 -9.69
N SER A 270 -21.26 -0.81 -8.62
CA SER A 270 -21.79 -0.52 -7.28
C SER A 270 -22.56 0.79 -7.24
N ILE A 271 -22.03 1.84 -7.87
CA ILE A 271 -22.71 3.13 -7.96
C ILE A 271 -23.99 3.01 -8.81
N ASN A 272 -23.91 2.34 -9.96
CA ASN A 272 -25.08 2.14 -10.81
C ASN A 272 -26.18 1.31 -10.10
N TYR A 273 -25.77 0.30 -9.34
CA TYR A 273 -26.70 -0.45 -8.50
C TYR A 273 -27.32 0.45 -7.40
N PHE A 274 -26.53 1.25 -6.70
CA PHE A 274 -27.03 2.21 -5.73
C PHE A 274 -28.05 3.18 -6.37
N ILE A 275 -27.73 3.74 -7.54
CA ILE A 275 -28.60 4.66 -8.27
C ILE A 275 -29.92 3.99 -8.70
N SER A 276 -29.93 2.69 -8.95
CA SER A 276 -31.18 1.95 -9.28
C SER A 276 -32.13 1.81 -8.07
N LEU A 277 -31.67 2.08 -6.85
CA LEU A 277 -32.46 1.98 -5.62
C LEU A 277 -33.14 3.29 -5.22
N ILE A 278 -32.87 4.40 -5.91
CA ILE A 278 -33.34 5.74 -5.59
C ILE A 278 -34.11 6.37 -6.73
N SER A 279 -34.91 7.39 -6.42
CA SER A 279 -35.69 8.15 -7.39
C SER A 279 -34.81 9.06 -8.26
N SER A 280 -35.32 9.46 -9.44
CA SER A 280 -34.65 10.43 -10.32
C SER A 280 -34.45 11.80 -9.67
N LYS A 281 -35.31 12.17 -8.70
CA LYS A 281 -35.18 13.41 -7.93
C LYS A 281 -33.98 13.32 -6.96
N GLU A 282 -33.87 12.23 -6.23
CA GLU A 282 -32.77 11.99 -5.28
C GLU A 282 -31.43 11.92 -6.03
N ARG A 283 -31.39 11.25 -7.18
CA ARG A 283 -30.20 11.15 -8.02
C ARG A 283 -29.58 12.51 -8.36
N LYS A 284 -30.39 13.53 -8.62
CA LYS A 284 -29.90 14.89 -8.91
C LYS A 284 -29.13 15.52 -7.73
N SER A 285 -29.42 15.09 -6.51
CA SER A 285 -28.73 15.59 -5.30
C SER A 285 -27.41 14.88 -5.00
N ILE A 286 -26.98 13.92 -5.82
CA ILE A 286 -25.77 13.14 -5.61
C ILE A 286 -24.66 13.64 -6.50
N LEU A 287 -23.41 13.59 -6.00
CA LEU A 287 -22.20 13.90 -6.73
C LEU A 287 -21.12 12.90 -6.39
N LEU A 288 -20.41 12.41 -7.42
CA LEU A 288 -19.19 11.64 -7.27
C LEU A 288 -17.98 12.53 -7.55
N LEU A 289 -17.11 12.67 -6.57
CA LEU A 289 -15.79 13.29 -6.69
C LEU A 289 -14.75 12.22 -7.04
N LEU A 290 -13.99 12.42 -8.11
CA LEU A 290 -12.90 11.54 -8.52
C LEU A 290 -11.58 12.27 -8.39
N ILE A 291 -10.66 11.68 -7.63
CA ILE A 291 -9.28 12.15 -7.47
C ILE A 291 -8.30 11.21 -8.16
N GLY A 292 -7.13 11.75 -8.54
CA GLY A 292 -6.08 11.01 -9.24
C GLY A 292 -6.06 11.28 -10.73
N LYS A 293 -5.91 10.25 -11.55
CA LYS A 293 -5.92 10.43 -13.00
C LYS A 293 -7.24 11.01 -13.50
N THR A 294 -7.16 11.91 -14.49
CA THR A 294 -8.34 12.41 -15.19
C THR A 294 -8.52 11.63 -16.48
N ASP A 295 -9.69 11.06 -16.67
CA ASP A 295 -10.05 10.32 -17.87
C ASP A 295 -11.57 10.41 -18.10
N ASN A 296 -11.97 10.78 -19.29
CA ASN A 296 -13.39 10.88 -19.66
C ASN A 296 -14.03 9.54 -20.03
N LYS A 297 -13.22 8.48 -20.18
CA LYS A 297 -13.66 7.15 -20.61
C LYS A 297 -14.81 6.59 -19.76
N TYR A 298 -14.79 6.86 -18.46
CA TYR A 298 -15.75 6.29 -17.51
C TYR A 298 -16.96 7.19 -17.23
N LYS A 299 -16.95 8.47 -17.69
CA LYS A 299 -18.07 9.39 -17.45
C LYS A 299 -19.41 8.86 -17.96
N GLN A 300 -19.40 8.21 -19.10
CA GLN A 300 -20.62 7.66 -19.71
C GLN A 300 -21.09 6.35 -19.06
N MET A 301 -20.23 5.70 -18.27
CA MET A 301 -20.55 4.44 -17.60
C MET A 301 -21.11 4.63 -16.19
N ILE A 302 -21.00 5.83 -15.63
CA ILE A 302 -21.41 6.16 -14.25
C ILE A 302 -22.68 6.99 -14.30
N ASN A 303 -23.78 6.46 -13.78
CA ASN A 303 -25.11 7.08 -13.84
C ASN A 303 -25.35 8.14 -12.75
N VAL A 304 -24.35 8.95 -12.43
CA VAL A 304 -24.44 10.06 -11.47
C VAL A 304 -23.52 11.21 -11.91
N ASP A 305 -23.85 12.43 -11.50
CA ASP A 305 -22.99 13.58 -11.75
C ASP A 305 -21.60 13.33 -11.14
N THR A 306 -20.57 13.61 -11.96
CA THR A 306 -19.18 13.32 -11.60
C THR A 306 -18.31 14.56 -11.80
N MET A 307 -17.52 14.92 -10.79
CA MET A 307 -16.51 15.98 -10.85
C MET A 307 -15.12 15.37 -10.68
N GLN A 308 -14.23 15.62 -11.62
CA GLN A 308 -12.84 15.20 -11.58
C GLN A 308 -11.98 16.30 -10.93
N LEU A 309 -11.29 15.97 -9.85
CA LEU A 309 -10.44 16.90 -9.10
C LEU A 309 -8.96 16.80 -9.45
N GLY A 310 -8.55 15.76 -10.23
CA GLY A 310 -7.15 15.52 -10.54
C GLY A 310 -6.35 15.04 -9.33
N PHE A 311 -5.03 15.26 -9.39
CA PHE A 311 -4.15 15.00 -8.26
C PHE A 311 -4.23 16.17 -7.28
N LEU A 312 -4.47 15.87 -6.01
CA LEU A 312 -4.59 16.86 -4.94
C LEU A 312 -3.32 16.81 -4.07
N ASP A 313 -2.88 17.97 -3.61
CA ASP A 313 -1.97 18.07 -2.49
C ASP A 313 -2.64 17.61 -1.18
N ILE A 314 -1.87 17.48 -0.11
CA ILE A 314 -2.36 16.96 1.17
C ILE A 314 -3.48 17.84 1.74
N SER A 315 -3.35 19.16 1.67
CA SER A 315 -4.36 20.08 2.22
C SER A 315 -5.71 19.93 1.51
N ARG A 316 -5.69 19.94 0.16
CA ARG A 316 -6.88 19.74 -0.65
C ARG A 316 -7.47 18.32 -0.52
N LEU A 317 -6.61 17.33 -0.27
CA LEU A 317 -7.06 15.96 -0.01
C LEU A 317 -7.83 15.85 1.31
N VAL A 318 -7.36 16.52 2.37
CA VAL A 318 -8.08 16.64 3.65
C VAL A 318 -9.44 17.33 3.45
N ASP A 319 -9.46 18.39 2.65
CA ASP A 319 -10.72 19.08 2.30
C ASP A 319 -11.68 18.13 1.57
N ALA A 320 -11.18 17.38 0.59
CA ALA A 320 -12.01 16.43 -0.17
C ALA A 320 -12.63 15.34 0.73
N TYR A 321 -11.85 14.80 1.67
CA TYR A 321 -12.41 13.89 2.68
C TYR A 321 -13.45 14.58 3.55
N SER A 322 -13.13 15.73 4.13
CA SER A 322 -13.99 16.42 5.08
C SER A 322 -15.30 16.88 4.45
N TYR A 323 -15.29 17.25 3.18
CA TYR A 323 -16.49 17.66 2.43
C TYR A 323 -17.37 16.47 2.05
N SER A 324 -16.79 15.30 1.86
CA SER A 324 -17.50 14.12 1.36
C SER A 324 -18.29 13.40 2.47
N ASN A 325 -19.40 12.79 2.08
CA ASN A 325 -20.23 11.96 2.97
C ASN A 325 -19.65 10.54 3.10
N VAL A 326 -18.92 10.04 2.09
CA VAL A 326 -18.34 8.70 2.09
C VAL A 326 -17.15 8.63 1.16
N PHE A 327 -16.12 7.90 1.56
CA PHE A 327 -15.04 7.46 0.68
C PHE A 327 -15.30 6.04 0.19
N LEU A 328 -15.20 5.81 -1.12
CA LEU A 328 -15.43 4.52 -1.76
C LEU A 328 -14.11 3.88 -2.14
N CYS A 329 -13.77 2.74 -1.53
CA CYS A 329 -12.55 1.99 -1.78
C CYS A 329 -12.83 0.60 -2.34
N PRO A 330 -12.95 0.43 -3.67
CA PRO A 330 -13.27 -0.84 -4.31
C PRO A 330 -12.04 -1.73 -4.55
N SER A 331 -10.91 -1.47 -3.88
CA SER A 331 -9.68 -2.24 -4.08
C SER A 331 -9.88 -3.71 -3.76
N THR A 332 -9.49 -4.58 -4.70
CA THR A 332 -9.59 -6.04 -4.56
C THR A 332 -8.29 -6.69 -4.10
N LEU A 333 -7.19 -5.99 -4.23
CA LEU A 333 -5.86 -6.46 -3.82
C LEU A 333 -4.98 -5.26 -3.47
N ASP A 334 -4.86 -5.01 -2.17
CA ASP A 334 -4.07 -3.89 -1.64
C ASP A 334 -3.61 -4.23 -0.23
N GLY A 335 -2.31 -4.10 0.05
CA GLY A 335 -1.74 -4.38 1.37
C GLY A 335 -2.18 -3.38 2.44
N GLY A 336 -2.55 -2.16 2.03
CA GLY A 336 -3.02 -1.11 2.93
C GLY A 336 -3.27 0.18 2.17
N PRO A 337 -4.49 0.38 1.62
CA PRO A 337 -4.81 1.63 0.96
C PRO A 337 -4.84 2.76 1.98
N SER A 338 -3.77 3.56 2.02
CA SER A 338 -3.62 4.69 2.96
C SER A 338 -4.82 5.64 2.95
N MET A 339 -5.50 5.75 1.81
CA MET A 339 -6.67 6.60 1.65
C MET A 339 -7.87 6.17 2.51
N VAL A 340 -8.01 4.88 2.85
CA VAL A 340 -9.01 4.39 3.81
C VAL A 340 -8.71 4.98 5.18
N ASN A 341 -7.45 4.88 5.62
CA ASN A 341 -7.00 5.37 6.91
C ASN A 341 -7.08 6.90 7.00
N GLN A 342 -6.71 7.60 5.93
CA GLN A 342 -6.81 9.06 5.82
C GLN A 342 -8.27 9.53 5.89
N SER A 343 -9.16 8.83 5.19
CA SER A 343 -10.60 9.16 5.19
C SER A 343 -11.21 9.08 6.58
N ILE A 344 -11.03 7.95 7.28
CA ILE A 344 -11.58 7.80 8.63
C ILE A 344 -10.87 8.71 9.65
N MET A 345 -9.60 9.06 9.43
CA MET A 345 -8.88 10.05 10.23
C MET A 345 -9.51 11.45 10.08
N CYS A 346 -10.05 11.78 8.91
CA CYS A 346 -10.85 12.99 8.68
C CYS A 346 -12.32 12.85 9.12
N GLY A 347 -12.68 11.75 9.80
CA GLY A 347 -14.07 11.49 10.23
C GLY A 347 -15.01 11.14 9.07
N THR A 348 -14.50 10.74 7.92
CA THR A 348 -15.30 10.40 6.75
C THR A 348 -15.42 8.88 6.63
N PRO A 349 -16.62 8.32 6.76
CA PRO A 349 -16.84 6.88 6.73
C PRO A 349 -16.46 6.29 5.38
N VAL A 350 -16.14 4.99 5.37
CA VAL A 350 -15.67 4.30 4.17
C VAL A 350 -16.61 3.14 3.82
N VAL A 351 -16.88 2.96 2.53
CA VAL A 351 -17.38 1.69 2.00
C VAL A 351 -16.23 1.01 1.25
N SER A 352 -15.93 -0.24 1.60
CA SER A 352 -14.83 -1.00 1.02
C SER A 352 -15.14 -2.49 0.91
N PHE A 353 -14.37 -3.19 0.09
CA PHE A 353 -14.31 -4.65 0.19
C PHE A 353 -13.54 -5.09 1.45
N ASP A 354 -13.79 -6.32 1.90
CA ASP A 354 -13.13 -6.95 3.05
C ASP A 354 -11.69 -7.36 2.68
N SER A 355 -10.79 -6.37 2.61
CA SER A 355 -9.37 -6.58 2.25
C SER A 355 -8.45 -5.50 2.81
N GLY A 356 -7.17 -5.85 2.90
CA GLY A 356 -6.13 -4.92 3.34
C GLY A 356 -6.44 -4.30 4.69
N THR A 357 -6.15 -3.03 4.85
CA THR A 357 -6.39 -2.29 6.11
C THR A 357 -7.87 -2.18 6.49
N SER A 358 -8.80 -2.36 5.52
CA SER A 358 -10.24 -2.31 5.82
C SER A 358 -10.68 -3.38 6.81
N ILE A 359 -9.94 -4.49 6.90
CA ILE A 359 -10.19 -5.55 7.89
C ILE A 359 -10.09 -5.01 9.31
N ASP A 360 -9.10 -4.16 9.56
CA ASP A 360 -8.76 -3.63 10.89
C ASP A 360 -9.59 -2.40 11.26
N VAL A 361 -9.82 -1.51 10.30
CA VAL A 361 -10.31 -0.17 10.62
C VAL A 361 -11.74 0.10 10.18
N ILE A 362 -12.34 -0.77 9.33
CA ILE A 362 -13.76 -0.62 8.95
C ILE A 362 -14.64 -1.56 9.74
N HIS A 363 -15.34 -0.99 10.68
CA HIS A 363 -16.34 -1.65 11.53
C HIS A 363 -17.74 -1.21 11.07
N ASN A 364 -18.55 -2.18 10.65
CA ASN A 364 -19.89 -1.93 10.11
C ASN A 364 -20.76 -1.11 11.08
N GLY A 365 -21.22 0.06 10.60
CA GLY A 365 -22.03 0.98 11.41
C GLY A 365 -21.24 1.85 12.40
N ARG A 366 -19.87 1.76 12.42
CA ARG A 366 -19.02 2.58 13.30
C ARG A 366 -18.00 3.43 12.56
N SER A 367 -17.42 2.92 11.46
CA SER A 367 -16.48 3.66 10.60
C SER A 367 -16.80 3.54 9.11
N GLY A 368 -17.94 2.94 8.80
CA GLY A 368 -18.41 2.70 7.44
C GLY A 368 -19.00 1.31 7.29
N PHE A 369 -18.84 0.73 6.11
CA PHE A 369 -19.32 -0.61 5.81
C PHE A 369 -18.27 -1.41 5.00
N LYS A 370 -17.94 -2.57 5.49
CA LYS A 370 -17.09 -3.56 4.84
C LYS A 370 -17.99 -4.66 4.25
N VAL A 371 -17.79 -4.97 2.98
CA VAL A 371 -18.64 -5.91 2.23
C VAL A 371 -17.82 -7.05 1.61
N PRO A 372 -18.45 -8.17 1.25
CA PRO A 372 -17.74 -9.28 0.63
C PRO A 372 -16.97 -8.86 -0.61
N MET A 373 -15.81 -9.50 -0.81
CA MET A 373 -14.91 -9.23 -1.91
C MET A 373 -15.62 -9.35 -3.27
N LYS A 374 -15.50 -8.30 -4.10
CA LYS A 374 -16.05 -8.22 -5.46
C LYS A 374 -17.60 -8.25 -5.54
N ASP A 375 -18.30 -8.13 -4.44
CA ASP A 375 -19.76 -8.02 -4.43
C ASP A 375 -20.19 -6.56 -4.63
N SER A 376 -20.33 -6.16 -5.91
CA SER A 376 -20.76 -4.82 -6.29
C SER A 376 -22.17 -4.47 -5.78
N LYS A 377 -23.07 -5.48 -5.65
CA LYS A 377 -24.44 -5.24 -5.13
C LYS A 377 -24.42 -4.96 -3.64
N ALA A 378 -23.67 -5.75 -2.85
CA ALA A 378 -23.49 -5.48 -1.43
C ALA A 378 -22.84 -4.12 -1.19
N PHE A 379 -21.88 -3.74 -2.04
CA PHE A 379 -21.21 -2.43 -1.98
C PHE A 379 -22.21 -1.29 -2.26
N GLY A 380 -23.04 -1.39 -3.31
CA GLY A 380 -24.08 -0.42 -3.61
C GLY A 380 -25.14 -0.32 -2.53
N LYS A 381 -25.53 -1.46 -1.91
CA LYS A 381 -26.44 -1.46 -0.71
C LYS A 381 -25.80 -0.75 0.49
N ALA A 382 -24.49 -0.86 0.67
CA ALA A 382 -23.78 -0.16 1.75
C ALA A 382 -23.77 1.36 1.51
N ILE A 383 -23.60 1.81 0.27
CA ILE A 383 -23.75 3.22 -0.12
C ILE A 383 -25.18 3.70 0.19
N TYR A 384 -26.19 2.91 -0.19
CA TYR A 384 -27.58 3.23 0.05
C TYR A 384 -27.92 3.35 1.54
N LYS A 385 -27.35 2.50 2.40
CA LYS A 385 -27.50 2.63 3.86
C LYS A 385 -26.97 3.97 4.39
N LEU A 386 -25.82 4.43 3.88
CA LEU A 386 -25.28 5.73 4.27
C LEU A 386 -26.12 6.90 3.73
N PHE A 387 -26.65 6.76 2.51
CA PHE A 387 -27.53 7.76 1.91
C PHE A 387 -28.82 7.96 2.71
N LEU A 388 -29.40 6.90 3.24
CA LEU A 388 -30.62 6.94 4.05
C LEU A 388 -30.37 7.22 5.55
N MET A 389 -29.10 7.32 5.97
CA MET A 389 -28.78 7.42 7.39
C MET A 389 -29.25 8.77 7.96
N PRO A 390 -29.97 8.79 9.09
CA PRO A 390 -30.34 10.02 9.77
C PRO A 390 -29.12 10.83 10.21
N ASP A 391 -29.20 12.15 10.17
CA ASP A 391 -28.07 13.03 10.46
C ASP A 391 -27.40 12.74 11.80
N ASN A 392 -28.16 12.50 12.86
CA ASN A 392 -27.61 12.18 14.18
C ASN A 392 -26.80 10.88 14.18
N ASP A 393 -27.25 9.85 13.45
CA ASP A 393 -26.54 8.58 13.31
C ASP A 393 -25.28 8.76 12.47
N TYR A 394 -25.38 9.55 11.42
CA TYR A 394 -24.26 9.89 10.56
C TYR A 394 -23.18 10.67 11.33
N GLN A 395 -23.55 11.63 12.18
CA GLN A 395 -22.57 12.34 13.02
C GLN A 395 -21.89 11.40 14.03
N ARG A 396 -22.63 10.47 14.65
CA ARG A 396 -22.04 9.43 15.50
C ARG A 396 -21.06 8.55 14.73
N LEU A 397 -21.41 8.18 13.50
CA LEU A 397 -20.54 7.41 12.61
C LEU A 397 -19.24 8.16 12.30
N ARG A 398 -19.29 9.46 12.02
CA ARG A 398 -18.13 10.31 11.77
C ARG A 398 -17.18 10.38 12.98
N ILE A 399 -17.72 10.59 14.16
CA ILE A 399 -16.96 10.63 15.41
C ILE A 399 -16.27 9.29 15.64
N SER A 400 -17.02 8.19 15.58
CA SER A 400 -16.49 6.84 15.77
C SER A 400 -15.45 6.46 14.70
N SER A 401 -15.59 6.94 13.45
CA SER A 401 -14.57 6.77 12.41
C SER A 401 -13.23 7.36 12.85
N ARG A 402 -13.24 8.59 13.35
CA ARG A 402 -12.04 9.28 13.85
C ARG A 402 -11.42 8.56 15.06
N GLU A 403 -12.23 8.14 16.01
CA GLU A 403 -11.78 7.42 17.21
C GLU A 403 -11.07 6.10 16.83
N ILE A 404 -11.63 5.34 15.88
CA ILE A 404 -11.02 4.11 15.38
C ILE A 404 -9.70 4.43 14.67
N ALA A 405 -9.66 5.49 13.86
CA ALA A 405 -8.43 5.90 13.20
C ALA A 405 -7.34 6.32 14.20
N LEU A 406 -7.68 7.07 15.23
CA LEU A 406 -6.74 7.47 16.28
C LEU A 406 -6.18 6.26 17.03
N HIS A 407 -7.01 5.25 17.28
CA HIS A 407 -6.58 4.01 17.93
C HIS A 407 -5.59 3.20 17.10
N TRP A 408 -5.84 3.07 15.79
CA TRP A 408 -5.06 2.19 14.91
C TRP A 408 -3.93 2.88 14.16
N ASN A 409 -4.12 4.15 13.78
CA ASN A 409 -3.30 4.82 12.78
C ASN A 409 -2.53 6.03 13.32
N SER A 410 -2.76 6.44 14.57
CA SER A 410 -2.08 7.62 15.11
C SER A 410 -0.58 7.41 15.27
N PRO A 411 0.21 8.50 15.29
CA PRO A 411 1.64 8.43 15.63
C PRO A 411 1.91 7.72 16.96
N SER A 412 1.05 7.93 17.96
CA SER A 412 1.19 7.28 19.27
C SER A 412 0.93 5.76 19.22
N ALA A 413 0.00 5.30 18.37
CA ALA A 413 -0.25 3.88 18.16
C ALA A 413 0.97 3.19 17.52
N PHE A 414 1.59 3.84 16.54
CA PHE A 414 2.82 3.35 15.91
C PHE A 414 3.97 3.24 16.90
N VAL A 415 4.21 4.29 17.70
CA VAL A 415 5.28 4.28 18.72
C VAL A 415 5.09 3.13 19.70
N LYS A 416 3.90 2.99 20.29
CA LYS A 416 3.59 1.88 21.22
C LYS A 416 3.88 0.52 20.62
N GLN A 417 3.59 0.34 19.36
CA GLN A 417 3.87 -0.91 18.66
C GLN A 417 5.37 -1.15 18.50
N VAL A 418 6.12 -0.16 18.02
CA VAL A 418 7.58 -0.27 17.87
C VAL A 418 8.23 -0.60 19.21
N GLU A 419 7.86 0.11 20.28
CA GLU A 419 8.37 -0.13 21.64
C GLU A 419 7.99 -1.52 22.16
N SER A 420 6.75 -1.97 21.94
CA SER A 420 6.30 -3.32 22.33
C SER A 420 7.10 -4.41 21.63
N VAL A 421 7.36 -4.26 20.33
CA VAL A 421 8.19 -5.20 19.56
C VAL A 421 9.62 -5.17 20.05
N TYR A 422 10.18 -3.98 20.34
CA TYR A 422 11.53 -3.87 20.89
C TYR A 422 11.67 -4.59 22.24
N GLN A 423 10.71 -4.39 23.14
CA GLN A 423 10.73 -5.06 24.45
C GLN A 423 10.65 -6.58 24.33
N SER A 424 9.92 -7.11 23.34
CA SER A 424 9.80 -8.57 23.14
C SER A 424 11.09 -9.24 22.67
N PHE A 425 12.10 -8.50 22.20
CA PHE A 425 13.43 -9.01 21.89
C PHE A 425 14.42 -8.92 23.07
N LYS A 426 14.06 -8.23 24.15
CA LYS A 426 14.91 -8.13 25.35
C LYS A 426 14.74 -9.29 26.33
N HIS A 427 13.72 -10.09 26.10
CA HIS A 427 13.38 -11.29 26.90
C HIS A 427 13.59 -12.58 26.10
#